data_810cfe1f54087c8cde2c36d44fffefff
#
_entry.id   810cfe1f54087c8cde2c36d44fffefff
#
_cell.length_a   1.000
_cell.length_b   1.000
_cell.length_c   1.000
_cell.angle_alpha   90.00
_cell.angle_beta   90.00
_cell.angle_gamma   90.00
#
_symmetry.space_group_name_H-M   'P 1'
#
loop_
_entity.id
_entity.type
_entity.pdbx_description
1 polymer ?
#
loop_
_entity_poly.entity_id
_entity_poly.type
_entity_poly.pdbx_seq_one_letter_code
_entity_poly.pdbx_strand_id
1 'polypeptide(L)'
;MTPTVSNPFSDPFIDQLRAQRQNVIELTSGRRLALPASVGFCHGVRHAVQLLADTVAAAQQQDIWLLGAMIHNPAVNDYFVKQGVKMLDDHDLDTVFTRAKATDIFVIPAFGLDCELDERLRAFVQSPGQIVDSTCPFVRRVWQAVEQAATTGAAIVIHGKPGHQETTGIWTRAAKVAPAVAIVPSPAAAHQLLDALPPTTPGAAYPPAWLVNADRLPHCDWMLVNQTTMLCSETEEIATILANAGSKHHGAFTMANTLCNATRARQAEAEKLCAQTCEVILVLGGINSSNTTQLYRLAAKHTTTYYLQSPDDLDSHAVRHYLPNEQQWRDSSHWLPPPPATIGILVGASCPDSEIAALIRKLQACA
;
A
#
# COMPACT_ATOMS: atom_id res chain seq x y z
N MET A 1 20.70 2.39 31.12
CA MET A 1 19.60 1.59 30.53
C MET A 1 18.48 2.57 30.22
N THR A 2 18.33 2.99 28.98
CA THR A 2 17.18 3.75 28.50
C THR A 2 15.95 2.88 28.69
N PRO A 3 14.84 3.37 29.26
CA PRO A 3 13.62 2.60 29.36
C PRO A 3 13.20 2.23 27.94
N THR A 4 13.06 0.93 27.67
CA THR A 4 12.42 0.43 26.45
C THR A 4 10.99 0.97 26.46
N VAL A 5 10.75 2.04 25.68
CA VAL A 5 9.38 2.51 25.42
C VAL A 5 8.65 1.32 24.80
N SER A 6 7.65 0.80 25.50
CA SER A 6 6.83 -0.29 24.98
C SER A 6 6.28 0.15 23.63
N ASN A 7 6.57 -0.62 22.57
CA ASN A 7 6.08 -0.32 21.24
C ASN A 7 4.53 -0.35 21.26
N PRO A 8 3.82 0.80 21.11
CA PRO A 8 2.37 0.87 21.28
C PRO A 8 1.60 0.09 20.19
N PHE A 9 2.32 -0.37 19.18
CA PHE A 9 1.78 -1.11 18.03
C PHE A 9 1.94 -2.62 18.17
N SER A 10 2.67 -3.11 19.18
CA SER A 10 2.81 -4.54 19.49
C SER A 10 1.73 -5.00 20.47
N ASP A 11 1.42 -6.30 20.45
CA ASP A 11 0.53 -6.93 21.43
C ASP A 11 1.05 -8.34 21.76
N PRO A 12 1.28 -8.67 23.05
CA PRO A 12 1.82 -9.96 23.49
C PRO A 12 0.97 -11.16 23.06
N PHE A 13 -0.36 -10.98 22.94
CA PHE A 13 -1.25 -12.04 22.46
C PHE A 13 -0.94 -12.41 21.00
N ILE A 14 -0.71 -11.42 20.15
CA ILE A 14 -0.34 -11.66 18.74
C ILE A 14 1.05 -12.30 18.65
N ASP A 15 1.99 -11.89 19.49
CA ASP A 15 3.32 -12.53 19.56
C ASP A 15 3.21 -13.99 19.99
N GLN A 16 2.33 -14.31 20.93
CA GLN A 16 2.04 -15.68 21.36
C GLN A 16 1.45 -16.50 20.21
N LEU A 17 0.46 -15.98 19.47
CA LEU A 17 -0.13 -16.67 18.31
C LEU A 17 0.93 -17.01 17.26
N ARG A 18 1.83 -16.06 16.96
CA ARG A 18 2.95 -16.27 16.03
C ARG A 18 3.92 -17.36 16.52
N ALA A 19 4.33 -17.30 17.79
CA ALA A 19 5.25 -18.25 18.39
C ALA A 19 4.67 -19.68 18.37
N GLN A 20 3.40 -19.83 18.60
CA GLN A 20 2.66 -21.10 18.61
C GLN A 20 2.24 -21.55 17.20
N ARG A 21 2.45 -20.71 16.17
CA ARG A 21 1.93 -20.92 14.80
C ARG A 21 0.41 -21.22 14.80
N GLN A 22 -0.31 -20.56 15.70
CA GLN A 22 -1.74 -20.76 15.87
C GLN A 22 -2.50 -19.87 14.88
N ASN A 23 -3.07 -20.49 13.87
CA ASN A 23 -3.84 -19.82 12.82
C ASN A 23 -5.35 -19.95 12.99
N VAL A 24 -5.81 -20.70 13.98
CA VAL A 24 -7.23 -20.90 14.31
C VAL A 24 -7.44 -20.66 15.80
N ILE A 25 -8.48 -19.89 16.12
CA ILE A 25 -8.91 -19.59 17.48
C ILE A 25 -10.35 -20.08 17.62
N GLU A 26 -10.59 -21.04 18.51
CA GLU A 26 -11.94 -21.50 18.86
C GLU A 26 -12.60 -20.50 19.81
N LEU A 27 -13.83 -20.12 19.53
CA LEU A 27 -14.63 -19.24 20.37
C LEU A 27 -15.62 -20.06 21.21
N THR A 28 -15.97 -19.54 22.38
CA THR A 28 -16.94 -20.20 23.31
C THR A 28 -18.32 -20.39 22.71
N SER A 29 -18.69 -19.60 21.70
CA SER A 29 -19.92 -19.70 20.93
C SER A 29 -19.99 -20.89 19.98
N GLY A 30 -18.90 -21.63 19.77
CA GLY A 30 -18.77 -22.65 18.72
C GLY A 30 -18.37 -22.09 17.35
N ARG A 31 -18.07 -20.81 17.25
CA ARG A 31 -17.44 -20.20 16.04
C ARG A 31 -15.93 -20.36 16.09
N ARG A 32 -15.29 -20.21 14.93
CA ARG A 32 -13.83 -20.23 14.79
C ARG A 32 -13.34 -18.96 14.08
N LEU A 33 -12.21 -18.42 14.50
CA LEU A 33 -11.49 -17.39 13.78
C LEU A 33 -10.33 -18.04 13.03
N ALA A 34 -10.24 -17.82 11.74
CA ALA A 34 -9.13 -18.29 10.91
C ALA A 34 -8.28 -17.10 10.46
N LEU A 35 -6.97 -17.17 10.72
CA LEU A 35 -5.99 -16.11 10.40
C LEU A 35 -4.93 -16.64 9.42
N PRO A 36 -4.35 -15.78 8.58
CA PRO A 36 -3.14 -16.12 7.82
C PRO A 36 -1.95 -16.28 8.76
N ALA A 37 -0.91 -16.99 8.30
CA ALA A 37 0.30 -17.21 9.09
C ALA A 37 1.06 -15.90 9.36
N SER A 38 1.00 -14.92 8.45
CA SER A 38 1.63 -13.62 8.63
C SER A 38 0.60 -12.53 8.86
N VAL A 39 0.62 -11.93 10.04
CA VAL A 39 -0.20 -10.79 10.45
C VAL A 39 0.67 -9.65 11.00
N GLY A 40 0.10 -8.44 11.10
CA GLY A 40 0.79 -7.27 11.65
C GLY A 40 1.69 -6.56 10.63
N PHE A 41 2.56 -5.68 11.10
CA PHE A 41 3.44 -4.90 10.23
C PHE A 41 4.38 -5.76 9.39
N CYS A 42 4.49 -5.47 8.09
CA CYS A 42 5.57 -5.99 7.27
C CYS A 42 6.92 -5.37 7.71
N HIS A 43 8.03 -5.94 7.24
CA HIS A 43 9.36 -5.45 7.59
C HIS A 43 9.57 -3.96 7.23
N GLY A 44 9.15 -3.53 6.04
CA GLY A 44 9.30 -2.13 5.59
C GLY A 44 8.51 -1.16 6.46
N VAL A 45 7.25 -1.49 6.79
CA VAL A 45 6.41 -0.69 7.69
C VAL A 45 7.00 -0.64 9.10
N ARG A 46 7.43 -1.77 9.65
CA ARG A 46 8.05 -1.84 10.99
C ARG A 46 9.29 -0.97 11.06
N HIS A 47 10.16 -1.03 10.06
CA HIS A 47 11.36 -0.21 9.99
C HIS A 47 11.02 1.29 9.94
N ALA A 48 10.08 1.68 9.09
CA ALA A 48 9.69 3.07 8.94
C ALA A 48 9.08 3.65 10.21
N VAL A 49 8.16 2.91 10.85
CA VAL A 49 7.53 3.31 12.12
C VAL A 49 8.56 3.42 13.25
N GLN A 50 9.51 2.47 13.33
CA GLN A 50 10.58 2.49 14.33
C GLN A 50 11.49 3.70 14.12
N LEU A 51 11.88 4.00 12.88
CA LEU A 51 12.74 5.14 12.55
C LEU A 51 12.09 6.47 12.94
N LEU A 52 10.78 6.62 12.71
CA LEU A 52 10.05 7.81 13.17
C LEU A 52 9.99 7.87 14.71
N ALA A 53 9.74 6.73 15.39
CA ALA A 53 9.73 6.68 16.85
C ALA A 53 11.09 7.08 17.46
N ASP A 54 12.18 6.56 16.87
CA ASP A 54 13.55 6.90 17.29
C ASP A 54 13.84 8.38 17.04
N THR A 55 13.35 8.95 15.94
CA THR A 55 13.48 10.36 15.61
C THR A 55 12.75 11.24 16.62
N VAL A 56 11.52 10.89 16.98
CA VAL A 56 10.74 11.60 18.01
C VAL A 56 11.44 11.55 19.36
N ALA A 57 11.99 10.39 19.73
CA ALA A 57 12.71 10.25 21.01
C ALA A 57 14.04 11.01 21.06
N ALA A 58 14.70 11.21 19.92
CA ALA A 58 15.98 11.91 19.83
C ALA A 58 15.85 13.43 19.63
N ALA A 59 14.73 13.92 19.12
CA ALA A 59 14.51 15.33 18.85
C ALA A 59 14.47 16.13 20.17
N GLN A 60 15.25 17.24 20.24
CA GLN A 60 15.33 18.09 21.44
C GLN A 60 14.42 19.32 21.31
N GLN A 61 14.69 20.17 20.31
CA GLN A 61 14.00 21.45 20.10
C GLN A 61 13.56 21.67 18.64
N GLN A 62 13.93 20.75 17.76
CA GLN A 62 13.51 20.83 16.36
C GLN A 62 12.07 20.34 16.20
N ASP A 63 11.34 21.01 15.36
CA ASP A 63 10.08 20.51 14.87
C ASP A 63 10.33 19.30 13.95
N ILE A 64 9.45 18.31 14.00
CA ILE A 64 9.50 17.14 13.13
C ILE A 64 8.36 17.26 12.12
N TRP A 65 8.71 17.31 10.86
CA TRP A 65 7.77 17.37 9.73
C TRP A 65 7.69 16.04 9.03
N LEU A 66 6.52 15.41 9.04
CA LEU A 66 6.24 14.19 8.29
C LEU A 66 5.59 14.55 6.96
N LEU A 67 6.24 14.19 5.85
CA LEU A 67 5.86 14.59 4.50
C LEU A 67 4.87 13.59 3.86
N GLY A 68 3.65 13.65 4.30
CA GLY A 68 2.58 12.71 3.98
C GLY A 68 2.31 11.74 5.11
N ALA A 69 1.39 10.80 4.92
CA ALA A 69 1.13 9.74 5.89
C ALA A 69 2.33 8.81 6.01
N MET A 70 2.78 8.51 7.23
CA MET A 70 3.90 7.57 7.45
C MET A 70 3.64 6.20 6.82
N ILE A 71 2.44 5.72 7.03
CA ILE A 71 1.85 4.52 6.44
C ILE A 71 0.35 4.72 6.30
N HIS A 72 -0.31 3.91 5.49
CA HIS A 72 -1.77 3.97 5.35
C HIS A 72 -2.50 3.28 6.51
N ASN A 73 -2.29 3.80 7.73
CA ASN A 73 -3.02 3.44 8.93
C ASN A 73 -3.23 4.70 9.80
N PRO A 74 -4.49 5.17 9.96
CA PRO A 74 -4.79 6.38 10.71
C PRO A 74 -4.33 6.33 12.16
N ALA A 75 -4.55 5.21 12.87
CA ALA A 75 -4.21 5.10 14.29
C ALA A 75 -2.70 5.28 14.54
N VAL A 76 -1.87 4.81 13.60
CA VAL A 76 -0.41 4.99 13.68
C VAL A 76 -0.02 6.45 13.42
N ASN A 77 -0.59 7.08 12.41
CA ASN A 77 -0.32 8.48 12.08
C ASN A 77 -0.77 9.41 13.22
N ASP A 78 -1.98 9.21 13.75
CA ASP A 78 -2.54 9.97 14.88
C ASP A 78 -1.70 9.83 16.15
N TYR A 79 -1.13 8.64 16.39
CA TYR A 79 -0.22 8.45 17.50
C TYR A 79 0.98 9.40 17.42
N PHE A 80 1.63 9.51 16.26
CA PHE A 80 2.78 10.39 16.10
C PHE A 80 2.39 11.87 16.08
N VAL A 81 1.25 12.24 15.53
CA VAL A 81 0.71 13.60 15.62
C VAL A 81 0.51 14.00 17.11
N LYS A 82 -0.04 13.10 17.92
CA LYS A 82 -0.16 13.31 19.39
C LYS A 82 1.19 13.41 20.11
N GLN A 83 2.27 12.88 19.53
CA GLN A 83 3.64 13.05 20.02
C GLN A 83 4.31 14.35 19.53
N GLY A 84 3.59 15.22 18.82
CA GLY A 84 4.08 16.51 18.35
C GLY A 84 4.65 16.51 16.93
N VAL A 85 4.55 15.40 16.19
CA VAL A 85 4.94 15.35 14.79
C VAL A 85 3.94 16.16 13.95
N LYS A 86 4.45 17.05 13.11
CA LYS A 86 3.67 17.88 12.18
C LYS A 86 3.51 17.12 10.87
N MET A 87 2.40 16.43 10.72
CA MET A 87 2.10 15.71 9.49
C MET A 87 1.46 16.65 8.47
N LEU A 88 1.92 16.60 7.23
CA LEU A 88 1.33 17.29 6.09
C LEU A 88 0.48 16.31 5.28
N ASP A 89 -0.62 16.80 4.72
CA ASP A 89 -1.41 16.04 3.76
C ASP A 89 -0.70 16.01 2.40
N ASP A 90 -0.93 14.95 1.62
CA ASP A 90 -0.29 14.73 0.31
C ASP A 90 -0.48 15.90 -0.68
N HIS A 91 -1.57 16.67 -0.52
CA HIS A 91 -1.88 17.83 -1.36
C HIS A 91 -1.17 19.13 -0.91
N ASP A 92 -0.64 19.14 0.32
CA ASP A 92 -0.06 20.32 0.96
C ASP A 92 1.45 20.21 1.20
N LEU A 93 2.11 19.21 0.62
CA LEU A 93 3.54 18.94 0.88
C LEU A 93 4.44 20.13 0.56
N ASP A 94 4.13 20.89 -0.48
CA ASP A 94 4.87 22.09 -0.85
C ASP A 94 4.84 23.21 0.22
N THR A 95 3.83 23.20 1.08
CA THR A 95 3.71 24.19 2.15
C THR A 95 4.81 24.05 3.20
N VAL A 96 5.52 22.91 3.22
CA VAL A 96 6.64 22.69 4.14
C VAL A 96 7.70 23.80 4.02
N PHE A 97 8.00 24.24 2.82
CA PHE A 97 9.06 25.26 2.57
C PHE A 97 8.71 26.65 3.11
N THR A 98 7.44 26.92 3.38
CA THR A 98 6.97 28.20 3.98
C THR A 98 6.66 28.08 5.45
N ARG A 99 6.44 26.88 5.98
CA ARG A 99 6.02 26.61 7.36
C ARG A 99 7.16 26.12 8.25
N ALA A 100 8.12 25.38 7.67
CA ALA A 100 9.24 24.79 8.41
C ALA A 100 10.47 25.71 8.36
N LYS A 101 11.37 25.49 9.31
CA LYS A 101 12.72 26.06 9.30
C LYS A 101 13.67 25.07 8.65
N ALA A 102 14.68 25.57 7.95
CA ALA A 102 15.72 24.74 7.35
C ALA A 102 16.56 23.95 8.39
N THR A 103 16.35 24.20 9.68
CA THR A 103 16.97 23.50 10.81
C THR A 103 16.08 22.41 11.40
N ASP A 104 14.82 22.28 10.99
CA ASP A 104 13.90 21.29 11.47
C ASP A 104 14.24 19.89 10.92
N ILE A 105 13.59 18.86 11.43
CA ILE A 105 13.75 17.47 10.98
C ILE A 105 12.62 17.13 10.01
N PHE A 106 12.97 16.52 8.88
CA PHE A 106 12.04 16.15 7.83
C PHE A 106 12.03 14.64 7.65
N VAL A 107 10.87 14.03 7.79
CA VAL A 107 10.70 12.59 7.67
C VAL A 107 10.01 12.27 6.35
N ILE A 108 10.71 11.53 5.50
CA ILE A 108 10.16 10.97 4.26
C ILE A 108 9.45 9.67 4.61
N PRO A 109 8.15 9.50 4.27
CA PRO A 109 7.38 8.32 4.62
C PRO A 109 7.82 7.06 3.86
N ALA A 110 7.27 5.91 4.25
CA ALA A 110 7.62 4.61 3.68
C ALA A 110 7.43 4.51 2.15
N PHE A 111 6.58 5.34 1.58
CA PHE A 111 6.28 5.38 0.13
C PHE A 111 7.28 6.21 -0.68
N GLY A 112 8.15 6.97 -0.02
CA GLY A 112 9.03 7.95 -0.64
C GLY A 112 8.30 9.24 -1.02
N LEU A 113 9.01 10.12 -1.71
CA LEU A 113 8.49 11.37 -2.28
C LEU A 113 8.55 11.34 -3.81
N ASP A 114 7.81 12.24 -4.45
CA ASP A 114 8.07 12.57 -5.84
C ASP A 114 9.48 13.18 -5.99
N CYS A 115 9.99 13.12 -7.22
CA CYS A 115 11.39 13.45 -7.47
C CYS A 115 11.70 14.94 -7.28
N GLU A 116 10.77 15.82 -7.64
CA GLU A 116 10.97 17.26 -7.55
C GLU A 116 10.94 17.73 -6.09
N LEU A 117 9.97 17.24 -5.32
CA LEU A 117 9.87 17.55 -3.89
C LEU A 117 11.09 17.04 -3.13
N ASP A 118 11.60 15.85 -3.43
CA ASP A 118 12.81 15.30 -2.81
C ASP A 118 14.04 16.17 -3.11
N GLU A 119 14.23 16.62 -4.35
CA GLU A 119 15.32 17.52 -4.73
C GLU A 119 15.22 18.88 -4.01
N ARG A 120 14.04 19.47 -3.98
CA ARG A 120 13.78 20.74 -3.29
C ARG A 120 14.02 20.63 -1.79
N LEU A 121 13.60 19.52 -1.18
CA LEU A 121 13.83 19.27 0.24
C LEU A 121 15.32 19.20 0.55
N ARG A 122 16.10 18.46 -0.26
CA ARG A 122 17.55 18.33 -0.09
C ARG A 122 18.29 19.66 -0.28
N ALA A 123 17.76 20.54 -1.10
CA ALA A 123 18.30 21.90 -1.27
C ALA A 123 17.88 22.86 -0.14
N PHE A 124 16.76 22.60 0.53
CA PHE A 124 16.22 23.45 1.57
C PHE A 124 16.91 23.26 2.92
N VAL A 125 17.26 22.02 3.29
CA VAL A 125 17.87 21.72 4.59
C VAL A 125 19.29 22.23 4.71
N GLN A 126 19.70 22.62 5.92
CA GLN A 126 21.07 23.04 6.18
C GLN A 126 22.07 21.88 6.24
N SER A 127 21.62 20.70 6.62
CA SER A 127 22.44 19.50 6.74
C SER A 127 21.67 18.27 6.30
N PRO A 128 22.30 17.32 5.57
CA PRO A 128 21.69 16.05 5.19
C PRO A 128 21.12 15.24 6.38
N GLY A 129 21.70 15.39 7.57
CA GLY A 129 21.23 14.71 8.79
C GLY A 129 19.85 15.15 9.29
N GLN A 130 19.28 16.22 8.72
CA GLN A 130 17.92 16.66 9.02
C GLN A 130 16.85 15.91 8.23
N ILE A 131 17.25 15.14 7.22
CA ILE A 131 16.34 14.28 6.45
C ILE A 131 16.41 12.85 6.98
N VAL A 132 15.31 12.38 7.54
CA VAL A 132 15.11 10.99 7.96
C VAL A 132 14.33 10.28 6.87
N ASP A 133 15.03 9.56 6.02
CA ASP A 133 14.45 8.89 4.86
C ASP A 133 14.04 7.46 5.21
N SER A 134 12.75 7.23 5.45
CA SER A 134 12.19 5.93 5.78
C SER A 134 11.66 5.17 4.57
N THR A 135 11.94 5.63 3.35
CA THR A 135 11.51 4.98 2.10
C THR A 135 11.82 3.49 2.13
N CYS A 136 10.81 2.67 1.95
CA CYS A 136 10.94 1.22 1.96
C CYS A 136 11.95 0.74 0.89
N PRO A 137 12.86 -0.19 1.23
CA PRO A 137 13.83 -0.73 0.27
C PRO A 137 13.19 -1.31 -1.00
N PHE A 138 11.97 -1.87 -0.90
CA PHE A 138 11.25 -2.38 -2.06
C PHE A 138 10.79 -1.24 -3.00
N VAL A 139 10.39 -0.10 -2.46
CA VAL A 139 10.08 1.10 -3.26
C VAL A 139 11.33 1.59 -3.98
N ARG A 140 12.47 1.67 -3.29
CA ARG A 140 13.76 2.03 -3.90
C ARG A 140 14.18 1.08 -5.02
N ARG A 141 13.88 -0.22 -4.91
CA ARG A 141 14.13 -1.20 -5.99
C ARG A 141 13.33 -0.90 -7.25
N VAL A 142 12.10 -0.40 -7.12
CA VAL A 142 11.31 0.04 -8.29
C VAL A 142 12.00 1.22 -8.97
N TRP A 143 12.46 2.21 -8.18
CA TRP A 143 13.19 3.37 -8.71
C TRP A 143 14.47 2.95 -9.46
N GLN A 144 15.26 2.06 -8.88
CA GLN A 144 16.46 1.50 -9.52
C GLN A 144 16.14 0.77 -10.83
N ALA A 145 15.04 0.01 -10.88
CA ALA A 145 14.61 -0.67 -12.10
C ALA A 145 14.23 0.34 -13.19
N VAL A 146 13.54 1.44 -12.83
CA VAL A 146 13.21 2.55 -13.74
C VAL A 146 14.47 3.20 -14.28
N GLU A 147 15.41 3.57 -13.42
CA GLU A 147 16.68 4.20 -13.81
C GLU A 147 17.49 3.29 -14.74
N GLN A 148 17.58 2.00 -14.42
CA GLN A 148 18.29 1.03 -15.25
C GLN A 148 17.64 0.86 -16.63
N ALA A 149 16.32 0.75 -16.70
CA ALA A 149 15.61 0.64 -17.97
C ALA A 149 15.80 1.89 -18.85
N ALA A 150 15.80 3.06 -18.26
CA ALA A 150 16.01 4.32 -18.96
C ALA A 150 17.39 4.37 -19.66
N THR A 151 18.42 3.72 -19.09
CA THR A 151 19.76 3.67 -19.73
C THR A 151 19.77 2.91 -21.06
N THR A 152 18.79 2.03 -21.28
CA THR A 152 18.60 1.29 -22.55
C THR A 152 17.63 1.99 -23.49
N GLY A 153 17.05 3.12 -23.10
CA GLY A 153 16.04 3.85 -23.87
C GLY A 153 14.64 3.20 -23.82
N ALA A 154 14.37 2.33 -22.85
CA ALA A 154 13.06 1.72 -22.70
C ALA A 154 12.05 2.73 -22.13
N ALA A 155 10.82 2.68 -22.66
CA ALA A 155 9.66 3.33 -22.06
C ALA A 155 9.20 2.57 -20.81
N ILE A 156 8.68 3.28 -19.84
CA ILE A 156 8.23 2.69 -18.58
C ILE A 156 6.70 2.60 -18.56
N VAL A 157 6.19 1.40 -18.37
CA VAL A 157 4.77 1.15 -18.10
C VAL A 157 4.62 0.82 -16.62
N ILE A 158 3.78 1.57 -15.90
CA ILE A 158 3.63 1.47 -14.45
C ILE A 158 2.28 0.83 -14.14
N HIS A 159 2.27 -0.41 -13.64
CA HIS A 159 1.07 -0.97 -13.03
C HIS A 159 0.94 -0.39 -11.62
N GLY A 160 0.04 0.58 -11.45
CA GLY A 160 -0.14 1.30 -10.20
C GLY A 160 -1.42 2.12 -10.17
N LYS A 161 -1.86 2.48 -8.97
CA LYS A 161 -3.03 3.34 -8.77
C LYS A 161 -2.64 4.79 -9.04
N PRO A 162 -3.25 5.48 -10.04
CA PRO A 162 -3.00 6.90 -10.26
C PRO A 162 -3.27 7.73 -9.00
N GLY A 163 -2.41 8.71 -8.72
CA GLY A 163 -2.52 9.57 -7.54
C GLY A 163 -2.08 8.93 -6.22
N HIS A 164 -1.72 7.65 -6.20
CA HIS A 164 -1.11 7.04 -5.01
C HIS A 164 0.34 7.53 -4.85
N GLN A 165 0.76 7.89 -3.65
CA GLN A 165 2.07 8.46 -3.32
C GLN A 165 3.24 7.67 -3.93
N GLU A 166 3.23 6.34 -3.78
CA GLU A 166 4.25 5.47 -4.38
C GLU A 166 4.24 5.52 -5.90
N THR A 167 3.04 5.49 -6.54
CA THR A 167 2.91 5.58 -8.00
C THR A 167 3.41 6.92 -8.50
N THR A 168 3.10 8.02 -7.81
CA THR A 168 3.59 9.36 -8.11
C THR A 168 5.11 9.42 -8.03
N GLY A 169 5.70 8.82 -6.98
CA GLY A 169 7.15 8.74 -6.83
C GLY A 169 7.84 7.95 -7.94
N ILE A 170 7.22 6.87 -8.45
CA ILE A 170 7.71 6.11 -9.62
C ILE A 170 7.56 6.94 -10.90
N TRP A 171 6.38 7.52 -11.09
CA TRP A 171 6.03 8.31 -12.26
C TRP A 171 6.95 9.50 -12.48
N THR A 172 7.17 10.32 -11.46
CA THR A 172 7.98 11.54 -11.57
C THR A 172 9.46 11.22 -11.86
N ARG A 173 9.97 10.09 -11.31
CA ARG A 173 11.31 9.60 -11.65
C ARG A 173 11.39 9.09 -13.08
N ALA A 174 10.42 8.28 -13.49
CA ALA A 174 10.33 7.75 -14.85
C ALA A 174 10.24 8.89 -15.89
N ALA A 175 9.40 9.90 -15.62
CA ALA A 175 9.23 11.06 -16.49
C ALA A 175 10.52 11.88 -16.72
N LYS A 176 11.46 11.85 -15.75
CA LYS A 176 12.76 12.52 -15.88
C LYS A 176 13.74 11.77 -16.78
N VAL A 177 13.69 10.45 -16.81
CA VAL A 177 14.77 9.63 -17.39
C VAL A 177 14.33 8.77 -18.57
N ALA A 178 13.06 8.36 -18.64
CA ALA A 178 12.56 7.50 -19.71
C ALA A 178 12.05 8.30 -20.92
N PRO A 179 12.15 7.75 -22.13
CA PRO A 179 11.66 8.42 -23.35
C PRO A 179 10.14 8.61 -23.35
N ALA A 180 9.41 7.69 -22.74
CA ALA A 180 7.94 7.74 -22.57
C ALA A 180 7.52 6.99 -21.31
N VAL A 181 6.36 7.37 -20.74
CA VAL A 181 5.81 6.72 -19.55
C VAL A 181 4.30 6.57 -19.69
N ALA A 182 3.76 5.43 -19.21
CA ALA A 182 2.33 5.20 -19.10
C ALA A 182 1.98 4.57 -17.73
N ILE A 183 0.86 5.00 -17.11
CA ILE A 183 0.29 4.32 -15.93
C ILE A 183 -0.85 3.41 -16.40
N VAL A 184 -0.81 2.15 -16.02
CA VAL A 184 -1.82 1.13 -16.33
C VAL A 184 -2.37 0.56 -15.01
N PRO A 185 -3.52 1.07 -14.52
CA PRO A 185 -4.06 0.67 -13.22
C PRO A 185 -4.77 -0.69 -13.21
N SER A 186 -5.09 -1.26 -14.37
CA SER A 186 -5.84 -2.51 -14.48
C SER A 186 -5.62 -3.19 -15.84
N PRO A 187 -5.99 -4.48 -16.01
CA PRO A 187 -5.98 -5.15 -17.31
C PRO A 187 -6.83 -4.42 -18.36
N ALA A 188 -8.00 -3.92 -17.99
CA ALA A 188 -8.84 -3.12 -18.89
C ALA A 188 -8.11 -1.85 -19.39
N ALA A 189 -7.37 -1.19 -18.51
CA ALA A 189 -6.58 -0.01 -18.86
C ALA A 189 -5.41 -0.38 -19.80
N ALA A 190 -4.85 -1.60 -19.71
CA ALA A 190 -3.84 -2.06 -20.64
C ALA A 190 -4.40 -2.16 -22.07
N HIS A 191 -5.59 -2.72 -22.23
CA HIS A 191 -6.29 -2.74 -23.54
C HIS A 191 -6.58 -1.33 -24.05
N GLN A 192 -7.12 -0.45 -23.18
CA GLN A 192 -7.39 0.95 -23.56
C GLN A 192 -6.11 1.70 -23.98
N LEU A 193 -4.98 1.46 -23.34
CA LEU A 193 -3.69 2.03 -23.76
C LEU A 193 -3.33 1.56 -25.17
N LEU A 194 -3.43 0.27 -25.46
CA LEU A 194 -3.11 -0.29 -26.78
C LEU A 194 -4.03 0.25 -27.86
N ASP A 195 -5.32 0.39 -27.58
CA ASP A 195 -6.31 0.95 -28.51
C ASP A 195 -6.06 2.45 -28.80
N ALA A 196 -5.49 3.17 -27.86
CA ALA A 196 -5.16 4.60 -27.98
C ALA A 196 -3.85 4.87 -28.73
N LEU A 197 -2.97 3.85 -28.90
CA LEU A 197 -1.71 3.98 -29.62
C LEU A 197 -1.92 3.75 -31.14
N PRO A 198 -1.09 4.37 -32.02
CA PRO A 198 -1.19 4.14 -33.45
C PRO A 198 -0.97 2.67 -33.88
N PRO A 199 -1.75 2.14 -34.84
CA PRO A 199 -2.91 2.75 -35.50
C PRO A 199 -4.09 2.85 -34.53
N THR A 200 -4.58 4.09 -34.30
CA THR A 200 -5.63 4.36 -33.32
C THR A 200 -6.98 3.81 -33.75
N THR A 201 -7.72 3.24 -32.80
CA THR A 201 -9.14 2.93 -32.95
C THR A 201 -9.95 4.25 -32.87
N PRO A 202 -10.85 4.54 -33.82
CA PRO A 202 -11.69 5.73 -33.76
C PRO A 202 -12.46 5.79 -32.44
N GLY A 203 -12.30 6.90 -31.71
CA GLY A 203 -12.95 7.12 -30.41
C GLY A 203 -12.23 6.52 -29.19
N ALA A 204 -11.11 5.80 -29.37
CA ALA A 204 -10.28 5.35 -28.28
C ALA A 204 -9.59 6.55 -27.61
N ALA A 205 -9.69 6.64 -26.30
CA ALA A 205 -9.07 7.69 -25.49
C ALA A 205 -8.41 7.06 -24.26
N TYR A 206 -7.21 7.53 -23.94
CA TYR A 206 -6.52 7.21 -22.69
C TYR A 206 -6.29 8.48 -21.90
N PRO A 207 -6.41 8.48 -20.54
CA PRO A 207 -6.26 9.70 -19.77
C PRO A 207 -4.88 10.37 -20.03
N PRO A 208 -4.84 11.60 -20.56
CA PRO A 208 -3.56 12.26 -20.85
C PRO A 208 -2.67 12.42 -19.63
N ALA A 209 -3.27 12.59 -18.44
CA ALA A 209 -2.55 12.68 -17.17
C ALA A 209 -1.80 11.38 -16.79
N TRP A 210 -2.05 10.28 -17.48
CA TRP A 210 -1.37 8.99 -17.27
C TRP A 210 -0.30 8.70 -18.32
N LEU A 211 0.03 9.68 -19.15
CA LEU A 211 0.96 9.54 -20.28
C LEU A 211 2.02 10.66 -20.27
N VAL A 212 3.25 10.29 -20.56
CA VAL A 212 4.34 11.22 -20.93
C VAL A 212 4.85 10.78 -22.29
N ASN A 213 4.94 11.72 -23.25
CA ASN A 213 5.45 11.49 -24.60
C ASN A 213 4.79 10.27 -25.27
N ALA A 214 3.45 10.22 -25.28
CA ALA A 214 2.67 9.09 -25.78
C ALA A 214 3.04 8.70 -27.23
N ASP A 215 3.41 9.67 -28.06
CA ASP A 215 3.87 9.50 -29.43
C ASP A 215 5.15 8.67 -29.55
N ARG A 216 5.95 8.60 -28.51
CA ARG A 216 7.19 7.80 -28.47
C ARG A 216 6.98 6.36 -28.05
N LEU A 217 5.88 6.04 -27.35
CA LEU A 217 5.60 4.67 -26.87
C LEU A 217 5.74 3.61 -27.97
N PRO A 218 5.17 3.78 -29.18
CA PRO A 218 5.28 2.75 -30.23
C PRO A 218 6.69 2.53 -30.78
N HIS A 219 7.64 3.42 -30.46
CA HIS A 219 8.99 3.41 -30.98
C HIS A 219 10.03 2.97 -29.94
N CYS A 220 9.61 2.52 -28.76
CA CYS A 220 10.47 2.11 -27.66
C CYS A 220 10.29 0.65 -27.32
N ASP A 221 11.30 0.04 -26.70
CA ASP A 221 11.12 -1.15 -25.89
C ASP A 221 10.33 -0.75 -24.62
N TRP A 222 9.55 -1.68 -24.09
CA TRP A 222 8.77 -1.40 -22.88
C TRP A 222 9.24 -2.21 -21.69
N MET A 223 9.34 -1.55 -20.55
CA MET A 223 9.49 -2.22 -19.26
C MET A 223 8.28 -1.96 -18.38
N LEU A 224 7.62 -3.05 -17.93
CA LEU A 224 6.57 -3.01 -16.92
C LEU A 224 7.20 -3.03 -15.53
N VAL A 225 6.87 -2.05 -14.71
CA VAL A 225 7.16 -1.98 -13.28
C VAL A 225 5.87 -1.86 -12.48
N ASN A 226 5.91 -2.14 -11.17
CA ASN A 226 4.71 -2.13 -10.33
C ASN A 226 4.87 -1.17 -9.14
N GLN A 227 3.78 -0.49 -8.78
CA GLN A 227 3.56 -0.13 -7.40
C GLN A 227 3.62 -1.42 -6.57
N THR A 228 4.40 -1.42 -5.48
CA THR A 228 4.80 -2.65 -4.77
C THR A 228 3.65 -3.47 -4.18
N THR A 229 2.45 -2.89 -4.10
CA THR A 229 1.26 -3.44 -3.44
C THR A 229 0.14 -3.89 -4.39
N MET A 230 0.38 -3.91 -5.70
CA MET A 230 -0.62 -4.33 -6.69
C MET A 230 -0.89 -5.84 -6.64
N LEU A 231 -2.02 -6.29 -7.24
CA LEU A 231 -2.33 -7.72 -7.34
C LEU A 231 -1.36 -8.45 -8.27
N CYS A 232 -0.84 -9.60 -7.80
CA CYS A 232 0.05 -10.45 -8.59
C CYS A 232 -0.63 -10.92 -9.88
N SER A 233 -1.87 -11.40 -9.79
CA SER A 233 -2.64 -11.90 -10.93
C SER A 233 -2.93 -10.81 -11.96
N GLU A 234 -3.30 -9.59 -11.54
CA GLU A 234 -3.51 -8.46 -12.45
C GLU A 234 -2.20 -8.03 -13.12
N THR A 235 -1.07 -8.07 -12.41
CA THR A 235 0.25 -7.79 -13.00
C THR A 235 0.61 -8.79 -14.11
N GLU A 236 0.38 -10.07 -13.86
CA GLU A 236 0.65 -11.15 -14.84
C GLU A 236 -0.27 -11.03 -16.07
N GLU A 237 -1.54 -10.70 -15.86
CA GLU A 237 -2.50 -10.45 -16.93
C GLU A 237 -2.09 -9.22 -17.77
N ILE A 238 -1.76 -8.09 -17.15
CA ILE A 238 -1.26 -6.90 -17.83
C ILE A 238 0.01 -7.22 -18.62
N ALA A 239 0.96 -7.94 -18.01
CA ALA A 239 2.18 -8.34 -18.68
C ALA A 239 1.89 -9.19 -19.93
N THR A 240 0.93 -10.10 -19.84
CA THR A 240 0.49 -10.95 -20.97
C THR A 240 -0.15 -10.11 -22.07
N ILE A 241 -1.05 -9.18 -21.73
CA ILE A 241 -1.70 -8.27 -22.70
C ILE A 241 -0.64 -7.45 -23.43
N LEU A 242 0.27 -6.82 -22.69
CA LEU A 242 1.29 -5.96 -23.28
C LEU A 242 2.32 -6.75 -24.11
N ALA A 243 2.77 -7.91 -23.64
CA ALA A 243 3.69 -8.77 -24.38
C ALA A 243 3.07 -9.25 -25.71
N ASN A 244 1.77 -9.60 -25.72
CA ASN A 244 1.06 -10.07 -26.89
C ASN A 244 0.75 -8.95 -27.90
N ALA A 245 0.82 -7.69 -27.50
CA ALA A 245 0.66 -6.56 -28.41
C ALA A 245 1.73 -6.54 -29.52
N GLY A 246 2.93 -7.00 -29.19
CA GLY A 246 4.01 -7.24 -30.15
C GLY A 246 4.49 -5.98 -30.87
N SER A 247 5.23 -6.17 -31.95
CA SER A 247 5.89 -5.10 -32.73
C SER A 247 4.95 -4.07 -33.35
N LYS A 248 3.64 -4.24 -33.23
CA LYS A 248 2.67 -3.22 -33.67
C LYS A 248 2.62 -2.01 -32.75
N HIS A 249 2.95 -2.19 -31.49
CA HIS A 249 2.78 -1.19 -30.43
C HIS A 249 4.07 -0.86 -29.68
N HIS A 250 5.11 -1.69 -29.76
CA HIS A 250 6.40 -1.48 -29.09
C HIS A 250 7.48 -2.39 -29.69
N GLY A 251 8.74 -2.17 -29.29
CA GLY A 251 9.86 -3.09 -29.53
C GLY A 251 9.80 -4.32 -28.61
N ALA A 252 10.88 -4.62 -27.90
CA ALA A 252 10.89 -5.68 -26.91
C ALA A 252 10.06 -5.31 -25.68
N PHE A 253 9.44 -6.33 -25.04
CA PHE A 253 8.74 -6.17 -23.77
C PHE A 253 9.47 -6.93 -22.67
N THR A 254 9.67 -6.26 -21.55
CA THR A 254 10.23 -6.85 -20.34
C THR A 254 9.39 -6.48 -19.11
N MET A 255 9.44 -7.33 -18.08
CA MET A 255 8.78 -7.05 -16.79
C MET A 255 9.80 -7.14 -15.67
N ALA A 256 9.96 -6.06 -14.90
CA ALA A 256 10.72 -6.09 -13.67
C ALA A 256 9.86 -6.65 -12.53
N ASN A 257 10.42 -7.60 -11.77
CA ASN A 257 9.73 -8.16 -10.61
C ASN A 257 9.80 -7.17 -9.42
N THR A 258 8.92 -6.17 -9.41
CA THR A 258 8.93 -5.08 -8.45
C THR A 258 7.84 -5.18 -7.36
N LEU A 259 6.94 -6.16 -7.43
CA LEU A 259 6.03 -6.47 -6.33
C LEU A 259 6.82 -6.91 -5.09
N CYS A 260 6.48 -6.36 -3.91
CA CYS A 260 7.24 -6.69 -2.70
C CYS A 260 6.90 -8.09 -2.17
N ASN A 261 7.86 -8.71 -1.48
CA ASN A 261 7.69 -10.06 -0.92
C ASN A 261 6.54 -10.13 0.09
N ALA A 262 6.32 -9.06 0.87
CA ALA A 262 5.21 -9.00 1.82
C ALA A 262 3.85 -9.02 1.10
N THR A 263 3.71 -8.29 -0.01
CA THR A 263 2.50 -8.31 -0.84
C THR A 263 2.23 -9.71 -1.39
N ARG A 264 3.25 -10.34 -2.00
CA ARG A 264 3.12 -11.70 -2.55
C ARG A 264 2.72 -12.72 -1.49
N ALA A 265 3.40 -12.70 -0.34
CA ALA A 265 3.11 -13.62 0.76
C ALA A 265 1.68 -13.44 1.28
N ARG A 266 1.24 -12.20 1.50
CA ARG A 266 -0.11 -11.91 2.00
C ARG A 266 -1.21 -12.30 1.02
N GLN A 267 -1.01 -12.06 -0.26
CA GLN A 267 -1.97 -12.49 -1.29
C GLN A 267 -2.05 -14.02 -1.35
N ALA A 268 -0.91 -14.72 -1.36
CA ALA A 268 -0.90 -16.18 -1.35
C ALA A 268 -1.54 -16.79 -0.08
N GLU A 269 -1.36 -16.16 1.08
CA GLU A 269 -2.01 -16.59 2.32
C GLU A 269 -3.52 -16.26 2.33
N ALA A 270 -3.91 -15.13 1.75
CA ALA A 270 -5.32 -14.78 1.58
C ALA A 270 -6.02 -15.79 0.64
N GLU A 271 -5.40 -16.18 -0.47
CA GLU A 271 -5.90 -17.22 -1.36
C GLU A 271 -6.08 -18.55 -0.63
N LYS A 272 -5.12 -18.96 0.21
CA LYS A 272 -5.22 -20.16 1.04
C LYS A 272 -6.37 -20.06 2.04
N LEU A 273 -6.59 -18.90 2.66
CA LEU A 273 -7.71 -18.68 3.58
C LEU A 273 -9.05 -18.73 2.83
N CYS A 274 -9.13 -18.11 1.66
CA CYS A 274 -10.33 -18.12 0.81
C CYS A 274 -10.66 -19.51 0.26
N ALA A 275 -9.66 -20.40 0.12
CA ALA A 275 -9.88 -21.79 -0.26
C ALA A 275 -10.48 -22.65 0.87
N GLN A 276 -10.45 -22.14 2.12
CA GLN A 276 -11.16 -22.76 3.25
C GLN A 276 -12.62 -22.26 3.25
N THR A 277 -13.51 -23.06 3.84
CA THR A 277 -14.90 -22.61 4.02
C THR A 277 -14.96 -21.59 5.14
N CYS A 278 -15.05 -20.31 4.76
CA CYS A 278 -15.35 -19.19 5.66
C CYS A 278 -16.73 -18.64 5.31
N GLU A 279 -17.62 -18.50 6.30
CA GLU A 279 -18.95 -17.92 6.10
C GLU A 279 -18.86 -16.41 5.87
N VAL A 280 -17.85 -15.77 6.47
CA VAL A 280 -17.55 -14.35 6.30
C VAL A 280 -16.05 -14.10 6.43
N ILE A 281 -15.54 -13.10 5.71
CA ILE A 281 -14.16 -12.63 5.87
C ILE A 281 -14.17 -11.17 6.28
N LEU A 282 -13.42 -10.85 7.34
CA LEU A 282 -13.13 -9.49 7.77
C LEU A 282 -11.74 -9.09 7.29
N VAL A 283 -11.64 -7.93 6.64
CA VAL A 283 -10.37 -7.39 6.16
C VAL A 283 -10.08 -6.11 6.92
N LEU A 284 -9.07 -6.11 7.78
CA LEU A 284 -8.72 -4.99 8.65
C LEU A 284 -7.53 -4.20 8.11
N GLY A 285 -7.65 -2.87 8.06
CA GLY A 285 -6.58 -1.93 7.74
C GLY A 285 -7.06 -0.64 7.09
N GLY A 286 -6.18 0.32 6.91
CA GLY A 286 -6.54 1.65 6.39
C GLY A 286 -7.19 1.59 5.00
N ILE A 287 -8.26 2.35 4.78
CA ILE A 287 -8.99 2.41 3.50
C ILE A 287 -8.15 2.97 2.34
N ASN A 288 -7.12 3.76 2.64
CA ASN A 288 -6.16 4.26 1.67
C ASN A 288 -5.02 3.26 1.38
N SER A 289 -4.97 2.12 2.10
CA SER A 289 -3.97 1.09 1.89
C SER A 289 -4.27 0.27 0.64
N SER A 290 -3.41 0.40 -0.37
CA SER A 290 -3.50 -0.44 -1.58
C SER A 290 -3.41 -1.93 -1.23
N ASN A 291 -2.49 -2.36 -0.34
CA ASN A 291 -2.40 -3.75 0.08
C ASN A 291 -3.69 -4.28 0.69
N THR A 292 -4.32 -3.52 1.61
CA THR A 292 -5.59 -3.93 2.25
C THR A 292 -6.73 -4.01 1.23
N THR A 293 -6.81 -3.02 0.34
CA THR A 293 -7.79 -3.02 -0.76
C THR A 293 -7.66 -4.24 -1.66
N GLN A 294 -6.44 -4.68 -1.98
CA GLN A 294 -6.22 -5.86 -2.79
C GLN A 294 -6.63 -7.15 -2.07
N LEU A 295 -6.36 -7.26 -0.75
CA LEU A 295 -6.84 -8.39 0.06
C LEU A 295 -8.37 -8.46 0.11
N TYR A 296 -9.03 -7.30 0.25
CA TYR A 296 -10.49 -7.22 0.18
C TYR A 296 -11.02 -7.67 -1.18
N ARG A 297 -10.45 -7.16 -2.29
CA ARG A 297 -10.85 -7.54 -3.65
C ARG A 297 -10.69 -9.03 -3.92
N LEU A 298 -9.63 -9.62 -3.37
CA LEU A 298 -9.38 -11.06 -3.47
C LEU A 298 -10.45 -11.84 -2.70
N ALA A 299 -10.68 -11.53 -1.43
CA ALA A 299 -11.63 -12.23 -0.57
C ALA A 299 -13.08 -12.09 -1.05
N ALA A 300 -13.48 -10.90 -1.52
CA ALA A 300 -14.83 -10.60 -2.00
C ALA A 300 -15.26 -11.41 -3.24
N LYS A 301 -14.30 -12.04 -3.95
CA LYS A 301 -14.59 -12.97 -5.04
C LYS A 301 -15.10 -14.34 -4.53
N HIS A 302 -14.86 -14.66 -3.26
CA HIS A 302 -15.10 -16.00 -2.70
C HIS A 302 -16.27 -16.04 -1.72
N THR A 303 -16.41 -15.04 -0.85
CA THR A 303 -17.46 -15.01 0.17
C THR A 303 -17.82 -13.58 0.58
N THR A 304 -18.87 -13.45 1.41
CA THR A 304 -19.21 -12.16 2.01
C THR A 304 -18.02 -11.60 2.77
N THR A 305 -17.60 -10.40 2.39
CA THR A 305 -16.37 -9.78 2.91
C THR A 305 -16.64 -8.35 3.36
N TYR A 306 -16.16 -8.00 4.56
CA TYR A 306 -16.29 -6.67 5.14
C TYR A 306 -14.93 -6.02 5.30
N TYR A 307 -14.75 -4.82 4.78
CA TYR A 307 -13.53 -4.03 4.89
C TYR A 307 -13.64 -3.05 6.05
N LEU A 308 -12.90 -3.30 7.11
CA LEU A 308 -12.87 -2.53 8.35
C LEU A 308 -11.61 -1.63 8.37
N GLN A 309 -11.77 -0.37 8.74
CA GLN A 309 -10.62 0.51 9.01
C GLN A 309 -10.14 0.34 10.45
N SER A 310 -11.04 0.05 11.36
CA SER A 310 -10.80 -0.08 12.79
C SER A 310 -11.58 -1.27 13.37
N PRO A 311 -11.11 -1.87 14.47
CA PRO A 311 -11.93 -2.81 15.24
C PRO A 311 -13.26 -2.21 15.70
N ASP A 312 -13.35 -0.88 15.83
CA ASP A 312 -14.58 -0.20 16.26
C ASP A 312 -15.66 -0.12 15.20
N ASP A 313 -15.37 -0.52 13.97
CA ASP A 313 -16.33 -0.57 12.87
C ASP A 313 -17.32 -1.75 13.00
N LEU A 314 -17.20 -2.60 14.01
CA LEU A 314 -18.15 -3.71 14.25
C LEU A 314 -18.53 -3.86 15.73
N ASP A 315 -19.74 -4.39 15.93
CA ASP A 315 -20.23 -4.95 17.18
C ASP A 315 -21.02 -6.24 16.91
N SER A 316 -21.73 -6.80 17.92
CA SER A 316 -22.52 -8.03 17.77
C SER A 316 -23.73 -7.90 16.83
N HIS A 317 -24.18 -6.70 16.52
CA HIS A 317 -25.43 -6.43 15.77
C HIS A 317 -25.17 -5.88 14.39
N ALA A 318 -24.12 -5.05 14.24
CA ALA A 318 -23.83 -4.31 13.02
C ALA A 318 -22.34 -4.30 12.68
N VAL A 319 -22.06 -4.15 11.39
CA VAL A 319 -20.72 -3.89 10.86
C VAL A 319 -20.79 -2.69 9.92
N ARG A 320 -19.99 -1.68 10.19
CA ARG A 320 -19.72 -0.56 9.29
C ARG A 320 -18.51 -0.92 8.44
N HIS A 321 -18.67 -0.96 7.14
CA HIS A 321 -17.60 -1.40 6.25
C HIS A 321 -17.44 -0.48 5.03
N TYR A 322 -16.23 -0.42 4.52
CA TYR A 322 -15.88 0.39 3.36
C TYR A 322 -16.04 -0.40 2.07
N LEU A 323 -16.60 0.24 1.04
CA LEU A 323 -16.75 -0.31 -0.31
C LEU A 323 -15.77 0.41 -1.25
N PRO A 324 -14.61 -0.19 -1.58
CA PRO A 324 -13.56 0.51 -2.33
C PRO A 324 -13.98 0.94 -3.75
N ASN A 325 -14.85 0.19 -4.42
CA ASN A 325 -15.30 0.52 -5.77
C ASN A 325 -16.28 1.71 -5.78
N GLU A 326 -17.06 1.87 -4.71
CA GLU A 326 -18.05 2.94 -4.54
C GLU A 326 -17.47 4.14 -3.76
N GLN A 327 -16.30 3.94 -3.13
CA GLN A 327 -15.63 4.90 -2.25
C GLN A 327 -16.53 5.41 -1.12
N GLN A 328 -17.37 4.53 -0.56
CA GLN A 328 -18.34 4.90 0.49
C GLN A 328 -18.38 3.86 1.62
N TRP A 329 -18.86 4.33 2.76
CA TRP A 329 -19.16 3.50 3.91
C TRP A 329 -20.59 2.97 3.84
N ARG A 330 -20.77 1.73 4.33
CA ARG A 330 -22.09 1.10 4.45
C ARG A 330 -22.20 0.39 5.81
N ASP A 331 -23.38 0.47 6.40
CA ASP A 331 -23.74 -0.33 7.58
C ASP A 331 -24.51 -1.58 7.16
N SER A 332 -24.15 -2.71 7.76
CA SER A 332 -24.83 -3.99 7.55
C SER A 332 -25.19 -4.62 8.89
N SER A 333 -26.49 -4.96 9.06
CA SER A 333 -26.97 -5.68 10.23
C SER A 333 -26.87 -7.20 10.02
N HIS A 334 -26.90 -7.96 11.12
CA HIS A 334 -26.89 -9.44 11.09
C HIS A 334 -25.67 -10.01 10.33
N TRP A 335 -24.54 -9.35 10.42
CA TRP A 335 -23.30 -9.71 9.72
C TRP A 335 -22.64 -10.97 10.29
N LEU A 336 -22.89 -11.27 11.60
CA LEU A 336 -22.25 -12.36 12.33
C LEU A 336 -23.00 -13.68 12.05
N PRO A 337 -22.37 -14.66 11.40
CA PRO A 337 -23.04 -15.92 11.05
C PRO A 337 -23.36 -16.75 12.30
N PRO A 338 -24.47 -17.54 12.30
CA PRO A 338 -24.80 -18.42 13.42
C PRO A 338 -23.75 -19.55 13.57
N PRO A 339 -23.48 -20.03 14.79
CA PRO A 339 -22.61 -21.18 14.99
C PRO A 339 -23.23 -22.50 14.50
N PRO A 340 -22.41 -23.49 14.05
CA PRO A 340 -20.97 -23.38 13.91
C PRO A 340 -20.59 -22.58 12.65
N ALA A 341 -19.59 -21.68 12.74
CA ALA A 341 -19.16 -20.89 11.61
C ALA A 341 -17.67 -20.54 11.72
N THR A 342 -17.00 -20.35 10.58
CA THR A 342 -15.65 -19.87 10.50
C THR A 342 -15.62 -18.42 9.97
N ILE A 343 -15.01 -17.51 10.73
CA ILE A 343 -14.79 -16.12 10.37
C ILE A 343 -13.33 -15.98 9.96
N GLY A 344 -13.09 -15.70 8.70
CA GLY A 344 -11.75 -15.39 8.20
C GLY A 344 -11.33 -13.98 8.58
N ILE A 345 -10.07 -13.77 8.96
CA ILE A 345 -9.51 -12.46 9.26
C ILE A 345 -8.29 -12.23 8.37
N LEU A 346 -8.37 -11.26 7.48
CA LEU A 346 -7.23 -10.78 6.69
C LEU A 346 -6.81 -9.40 7.20
N VAL A 347 -5.51 -9.12 7.19
CA VAL A 347 -5.00 -7.85 7.70
C VAL A 347 -4.01 -7.22 6.72
N GLY A 348 -4.11 -5.91 6.55
CA GLY A 348 -3.18 -5.14 5.73
C GLY A 348 -1.76 -5.12 6.29
N ALA A 349 -0.77 -4.89 5.44
CA ALA A 349 0.65 -4.84 5.83
C ALA A 349 1.00 -3.65 6.75
N SER A 350 0.11 -2.67 6.84
CA SER A 350 0.20 -1.49 7.71
C SER A 350 -0.70 -1.57 8.95
N CYS A 351 -1.29 -2.75 9.25
CA CYS A 351 -2.13 -2.94 10.42
C CYS A 351 -1.28 -3.35 11.63
N PRO A 352 -1.31 -2.62 12.76
CA PRO A 352 -0.54 -2.96 13.96
C PRO A 352 -1.13 -4.15 14.70
N ASP A 353 -0.28 -4.84 15.46
CA ASP A 353 -0.70 -5.99 16.27
C ASP A 353 -1.76 -5.64 17.30
N SER A 354 -1.69 -4.43 17.86
CA SER A 354 -2.67 -3.92 18.82
C SER A 354 -4.10 -3.84 18.23
N GLU A 355 -4.27 -3.44 16.97
CA GLU A 355 -5.57 -3.42 16.29
C GLU A 355 -6.08 -4.85 16.00
N ILE A 356 -5.18 -5.75 15.60
CA ILE A 356 -5.53 -7.16 15.34
C ILE A 356 -6.03 -7.81 16.63
N ALA A 357 -5.31 -7.62 17.72
CA ALA A 357 -5.70 -8.13 19.03
C ALA A 357 -7.03 -7.54 19.51
N ALA A 358 -7.25 -6.24 19.28
CA ALA A 358 -8.51 -5.57 19.62
C ALA A 358 -9.69 -6.16 18.82
N LEU A 359 -9.51 -6.41 17.50
CA LEU A 359 -10.53 -7.07 16.69
C LEU A 359 -10.85 -8.48 17.21
N ILE A 360 -9.83 -9.29 17.52
CA ILE A 360 -10.04 -10.66 18.04
C ILE A 360 -10.77 -10.62 19.37
N ARG A 361 -10.40 -9.73 20.30
CA ARG A 361 -11.10 -9.57 21.60
C ARG A 361 -12.57 -9.16 21.43
N LYS A 362 -12.87 -8.26 20.48
CA LYS A 362 -14.26 -7.91 20.16
C LYS A 362 -15.04 -9.10 19.64
N LEU A 363 -14.47 -9.90 18.74
CA LEU A 363 -15.10 -11.10 18.21
C LEU A 363 -15.33 -12.14 19.31
N GLN A 364 -14.41 -12.27 20.27
CA GLN A 364 -14.59 -13.10 21.46
C GLN A 364 -15.73 -12.60 22.36
N ALA A 365 -15.92 -11.29 22.47
CA ALA A 365 -17.01 -10.70 23.26
C ALA A 365 -18.36 -10.74 22.55
N CYS A 366 -18.39 -10.83 21.21
CA CYS A 366 -19.60 -11.04 20.41
C CYS A 366 -20.04 -12.52 20.35
N ALA A 367 -19.25 -13.38 20.99
CA ALA A 367 -19.42 -14.83 20.95
C ALA A 367 -20.43 -15.33 21.99
#